data_5ff233dbbc21ef007a9cdc3146a94abf
#
_entry.id   5ff233dbbc21ef007a9cdc3146a94abf
#
_cell.length_a   1.000
_cell.length_b   1.000
_cell.length_c   1.000
_cell.angle_alpha   90.00
_cell.angle_beta   90.00
_cell.angle_gamma   90.00
#
_symmetry.space_group_name_H-M   'P 1'
#
loop_
_entity.id
_entity.type
_entity.pdbx_description
1 polymer ?
#
loop_
_entity_poly.entity_id
_entity_poly.type
_entity_poly.pdbx_seq_one_letter_code
_entity_poly.pdbx_strand_id
1 'polypeptide(L)'
;VVGKVTVSVNVTDKLVSDLLMTAFDSHYGSANYWANYLSREGNNASDILDEIWYSVKFREPDEADTIHEVNVDKVVEAISKILNNEVQAADYLVEYLRQAVANDDSGYADGDVADVVVQVATFGNIVYG
;
A
#
# COMPACT_ATOMS: atom_id res chain seq x y z
N VAL A 1 -11.09 -29.88 -5.95
CA VAL A 1 -10.40 -28.97 -5.02
C VAL A 1 -9.91 -29.75 -3.83
N VAL A 2 -8.64 -29.75 -3.62
CA VAL A 2 -8.02 -30.48 -2.51
C VAL A 2 -8.11 -29.70 -1.20
N GLY A 3 -8.02 -28.40 -1.30
CA GLY A 3 -8.11 -27.55 -0.11
C GLY A 3 -7.75 -26.09 -0.43
N LYS A 4 -7.98 -25.23 0.55
CA LYS A 4 -7.64 -23.82 0.48
C LYS A 4 -6.48 -23.55 1.43
N VAL A 5 -5.42 -22.93 0.93
CA VAL A 5 -4.27 -22.54 1.74
C VAL A 5 -4.35 -21.04 2.02
N THR A 6 -4.33 -20.69 3.30
CA THR A 6 -4.25 -19.31 3.73
C THR A 6 -2.78 -18.97 4.01
N VAL A 7 -2.28 -17.93 3.35
CA VAL A 7 -0.92 -17.43 3.56
C VAL A 7 -0.93 -16.46 4.74
N SER A 8 -0.13 -16.75 5.76
CA SER A 8 0.10 -15.83 6.89
C SER A 8 1.49 -15.22 6.74
N VAL A 9 1.56 -13.90 6.77
CA VAL A 9 2.82 -13.17 6.62
C VAL A 9 2.95 -12.13 7.73
N ASN A 10 4.19 -11.86 8.12
CA ASN A 10 4.51 -10.79 9.05
C ASN A 10 4.92 -9.57 8.25
N VAL A 11 4.25 -8.45 8.51
CA VAL A 11 4.51 -7.19 7.83
C VAL A 11 5.01 -6.19 8.86
N THR A 12 6.15 -5.57 8.60
CA THR A 12 6.74 -4.61 9.51
C THR A 12 6.17 -3.21 9.31
N ASP A 13 6.23 -2.37 10.34
CA ASP A 13 5.86 -0.96 10.23
C ASP A 13 6.69 -0.24 9.16
N LYS A 14 7.96 -0.61 9.04
CA LYS A 14 8.86 -0.04 8.03
C LYS A 14 8.40 -0.33 6.62
N LEU A 15 7.98 -1.56 6.34
CA LEU A 15 7.48 -1.93 5.01
C LEU A 15 6.18 -1.19 4.69
N VAL A 16 5.25 -1.10 5.65
CA VAL A 16 4.02 -0.33 5.47
C VAL A 16 4.34 1.13 5.18
N SER A 17 5.24 1.73 5.96
CA SER A 17 5.66 3.11 5.76
C SER A 17 6.26 3.32 4.37
N ASP A 18 7.14 2.43 3.93
CA ASP A 18 7.78 2.54 2.62
C ASP A 18 6.74 2.43 1.48
N LEU A 19 5.74 1.58 1.62
CA LEU A 19 4.63 1.48 0.66
C LEU A 19 3.83 2.79 0.60
N LEU A 20 3.50 3.36 1.76
CA LEU A 20 2.76 4.63 1.83
C LEU A 20 3.57 5.78 1.22
N MET A 21 4.85 5.87 1.53
CA MET A 21 5.73 6.89 0.95
C MET A 21 5.83 6.74 -0.56
N THR A 22 6.01 5.52 -1.05
CA THR A 22 6.11 5.26 -2.50
C THR A 22 4.83 5.64 -3.22
N ALA A 23 3.68 5.38 -2.61
CA ALA A 23 2.39 5.70 -3.23
C ALA A 23 2.06 7.20 -3.20
N PHE A 24 2.40 7.90 -2.12
CA PHE A 24 1.90 9.25 -1.86
C PHE A 24 2.96 10.34 -1.74
N ASP A 25 4.22 10.07 -2.03
CA ASP A 25 5.25 11.12 -2.05
C ASP A 25 4.79 12.31 -2.92
N SER A 26 5.03 13.52 -2.43
CA SER A 26 4.46 14.75 -2.98
C SER A 26 4.71 14.98 -4.47
N HIS A 27 5.81 14.48 -5.03
CA HIS A 27 6.18 14.72 -6.43
C HIS A 27 6.14 13.47 -7.31
N TYR A 28 6.40 12.30 -6.73
CA TYR A 28 6.63 11.06 -7.50
C TYR A 28 5.78 9.89 -7.01
N GLY A 29 4.79 10.16 -6.16
CA GLY A 29 3.93 9.10 -5.63
C GLY A 29 3.21 8.35 -6.74
N SER A 30 3.27 7.03 -6.70
CA SER A 30 2.68 6.18 -7.73
C SER A 30 1.15 6.24 -7.78
N ALA A 31 0.50 6.65 -6.69
CA ALA A 31 -0.94 6.82 -6.63
C ALA A 31 -1.40 8.25 -6.99
N ASN A 32 -0.48 9.17 -7.24
CA ASN A 32 -0.83 10.59 -7.46
C ASN A 32 -1.72 10.82 -8.69
N TYR A 33 -1.78 9.88 -9.65
CA TYR A 33 -2.64 10.03 -10.83
C TYR A 33 -4.13 9.87 -10.51
N TRP A 34 -4.47 9.20 -9.39
CA TRP A 34 -5.87 9.02 -8.97
C TRP A 34 -6.14 9.54 -7.55
N ALA A 35 -5.13 9.94 -6.80
CA ALA A 35 -5.27 10.35 -5.40
C ALA A 35 -4.60 11.71 -5.18
N ASN A 36 -5.36 12.64 -4.62
CA ASN A 36 -4.86 13.94 -4.20
C ASN A 36 -4.50 13.87 -2.71
N TYR A 37 -3.21 13.84 -2.43
CA TYR A 37 -2.68 13.78 -1.07
C TYR A 37 -3.10 15.00 -0.25
N LEU A 38 -3.51 14.78 0.99
CA LEU A 38 -3.88 15.84 1.93
C LEU A 38 -2.92 15.92 3.12
N SER A 39 -2.74 14.83 3.82
CA SER A 39 -1.93 14.80 5.04
C SER A 39 -1.49 13.39 5.39
N ARG A 40 -0.52 13.30 6.28
CA ARG A 40 -0.05 12.04 6.84
C ARG A 40 0.13 12.15 8.35
N GLU A 41 0.09 11.01 9.01
CA GLU A 41 0.48 10.86 10.40
C GLU A 41 1.62 9.84 10.49
N GLY A 42 2.56 10.11 11.38
CA GLY A 42 3.71 9.23 11.57
C GLY A 42 4.66 9.77 12.63
N ASN A 43 5.81 9.13 12.77
CA ASN A 43 6.86 9.62 13.66
C ASN A 43 7.59 10.78 12.99
N ASN A 44 7.73 11.89 13.73
CA ASN A 44 8.59 12.99 13.33
C ASN A 44 10.02 12.67 13.77
N ALA A 45 10.78 12.07 12.87
CA ALA A 45 12.20 11.83 13.12
C ALA A 45 13.02 12.99 12.55
N SER A 46 14.12 13.35 13.22
CA SER A 46 15.06 14.36 12.73
C SER A 46 15.83 13.86 11.50
N ASP A 47 15.94 12.54 11.33
CA ASP A 47 16.51 11.89 10.15
C ASP A 47 15.38 11.30 9.32
N ILE A 48 15.33 11.66 8.05
CA ILE A 48 14.32 11.17 7.11
C ILE A 48 14.35 9.63 6.96
N LEU A 49 15.51 9.01 7.18
CA LEU A 49 15.64 7.55 7.13
C LEU A 49 14.90 6.84 8.26
N ASP A 50 14.64 7.54 9.36
CA ASP A 50 13.93 7.03 10.52
C ASP A 50 12.47 7.46 10.55
N GLU A 51 12.01 8.20 9.52
CA GLU A 51 10.63 8.62 9.41
C GLU A 51 9.72 7.44 9.11
N ILE A 52 8.66 7.30 9.89
CA ILE A 52 7.67 6.24 9.70
C ILE A 52 6.30 6.88 9.51
N TRP A 53 5.64 6.53 8.42
CA TRP A 53 4.27 6.95 8.13
C TRP A 53 3.30 5.87 8.63
N TYR A 54 2.27 6.27 9.37
CA TYR A 54 1.23 5.36 9.88
C TYR A 54 -0.09 5.47 9.14
N SER A 55 -0.39 6.64 8.60
CA SER A 55 -1.60 6.84 7.83
C SER A 55 -1.45 8.00 6.84
N VAL A 56 -2.26 7.95 5.79
CA VAL A 56 -2.35 9.01 4.77
C VAL A 56 -3.82 9.30 4.52
N LYS A 57 -4.16 10.59 4.45
CA LYS A 57 -5.47 11.07 4.01
C LYS A 57 -5.35 11.69 2.63
N PHE A 58 -6.35 11.40 1.78
CA PHE A 58 -6.36 11.85 0.40
C PHE A 58 -7.79 11.92 -0.12
N ARG A 59 -7.95 12.53 -1.30
CA ARG A 59 -9.21 12.57 -2.05
C ARG A 59 -9.02 12.02 -3.44
N GLU A 60 -10.09 11.47 -4.02
CA GLU A 60 -10.12 11.23 -5.46
C GLU A 60 -10.41 12.56 -6.18
N PRO A 61 -9.84 12.78 -7.39
CA PRO A 61 -10.02 14.05 -8.10
C PRO A 61 -11.47 14.45 -8.35
N ASP A 62 -12.35 13.49 -8.63
CA ASP A 62 -13.75 13.74 -8.97
C ASP A 62 -14.68 13.60 -7.75
N GLU A 63 -14.14 13.32 -6.57
CA GLU A 63 -14.91 13.14 -5.33
C GLU A 63 -14.33 13.99 -4.19
N ALA A 64 -14.35 15.31 -4.40
CA ALA A 64 -13.70 16.27 -3.51
C ALA A 64 -14.28 16.29 -2.09
N ASP A 65 -15.53 15.85 -1.91
CA ASP A 65 -16.19 15.86 -0.60
C ASP A 65 -15.89 14.63 0.25
N THR A 66 -15.28 13.60 -0.34
CA THR A 66 -14.97 12.36 0.38
C THR A 66 -13.48 12.31 0.70
N ILE A 67 -13.16 12.24 1.99
CA ILE A 67 -11.78 12.06 2.45
C ILE A 67 -11.58 10.57 2.73
N HIS A 68 -10.62 9.97 2.03
CA HIS A 68 -10.18 8.61 2.28
C HIS A 68 -9.01 8.61 3.26
N GLU A 69 -8.91 7.56 4.05
CA GLU A 69 -7.76 7.32 4.92
C GLU A 69 -7.27 5.89 4.75
N VAL A 70 -5.98 5.74 4.56
CA VAL A 70 -5.30 4.45 4.55
C VAL A 70 -4.32 4.41 5.72
N ASN A 71 -4.49 3.45 6.60
CA ASN A 71 -3.65 3.26 7.78
C ASN A 71 -2.96 1.89 7.75
N VAL A 72 -2.18 1.59 8.78
CA VAL A 72 -1.43 0.34 8.89
C VAL A 72 -2.34 -0.87 8.75
N ASP A 73 -3.47 -0.90 9.46
CA ASP A 73 -4.38 -2.05 9.45
C ASP A 73 -4.97 -2.31 8.06
N LYS A 74 -5.33 -1.25 7.35
CA LYS A 74 -5.86 -1.36 5.99
C LYS A 74 -4.80 -1.84 5.00
N VAL A 75 -3.55 -1.38 5.15
CA VAL A 75 -2.44 -1.84 4.30
C VAL A 75 -2.16 -3.33 4.55
N VAL A 76 -2.10 -3.75 5.80
CA VAL A 76 -1.88 -5.16 6.15
C VAL A 76 -3.00 -6.04 5.60
N GLU A 77 -4.25 -5.61 5.73
CA GLU A 77 -5.39 -6.33 5.16
C GLU A 77 -5.31 -6.42 3.63
N ALA A 78 -4.91 -5.32 2.97
CA ALA A 78 -4.75 -5.31 1.52
C ALA A 78 -3.66 -6.28 1.06
N ILE A 79 -2.52 -6.29 1.73
CA ILE A 79 -1.44 -7.24 1.44
C ILE A 79 -1.94 -8.67 1.57
N SER A 80 -2.66 -8.97 2.64
CA SER A 80 -3.25 -10.29 2.86
C SER A 80 -4.18 -10.70 1.72
N LYS A 81 -5.08 -9.81 1.30
CA LYS A 81 -6.01 -10.08 0.21
C LYS A 81 -5.30 -10.35 -1.11
N ILE A 82 -4.27 -9.58 -1.42
CA ILE A 82 -3.50 -9.76 -2.65
C ILE A 82 -2.73 -11.09 -2.63
N LEU A 83 -2.03 -11.39 -1.55
CA LEU A 83 -1.21 -12.60 -1.45
C LEU A 83 -2.05 -13.88 -1.35
N ASN A 84 -3.28 -13.80 -0.85
CA ASN A 84 -4.20 -14.93 -0.78
C ASN A 84 -5.12 -15.03 -2.00
N ASN A 85 -4.86 -14.25 -3.05
CA ASN A 85 -5.62 -14.23 -4.30
C ASN A 85 -7.12 -13.92 -4.11
N GLU A 86 -7.45 -13.13 -3.11
CA GLU A 86 -8.81 -12.64 -2.88
C GLU A 86 -9.15 -11.44 -3.76
N VAL A 87 -8.12 -10.85 -4.38
CA VAL A 87 -8.22 -9.75 -5.32
C VAL A 87 -7.46 -10.15 -6.58
N GLN A 88 -8.04 -9.88 -7.75
CA GLN A 88 -7.37 -10.15 -9.01
C GLN A 88 -6.31 -9.07 -9.28
N ALA A 89 -5.05 -9.47 -9.27
CA ALA A 89 -3.91 -8.61 -9.57
C ALA A 89 -2.96 -9.33 -10.53
N ALA A 90 -2.16 -8.58 -11.27
CA ALA A 90 -1.18 -9.15 -12.18
C ALA A 90 -0.17 -10.03 -11.43
N ASP A 91 0.19 -11.16 -12.00
CA ASP A 91 1.07 -12.14 -11.36
C ASP A 91 2.40 -11.54 -10.93
N TYR A 92 3.00 -10.65 -11.73
CA TYR A 92 4.27 -10.03 -11.38
C TYR A 92 4.16 -9.10 -10.17
N LEU A 93 3.02 -8.42 -10.00
CA LEU A 93 2.78 -7.56 -8.84
C LEU A 93 2.65 -8.40 -7.56
N VAL A 94 1.93 -9.50 -7.65
CA VAL A 94 1.78 -10.43 -6.52
C VAL A 94 3.14 -11.00 -6.12
N GLU A 95 3.96 -11.39 -7.09
CA GLU A 95 5.29 -11.94 -6.82
C GLU A 95 6.23 -10.92 -6.20
N TYR A 96 6.26 -9.68 -6.70
CA TYR A 96 7.07 -8.62 -6.10
C TYR A 96 6.63 -8.33 -4.67
N LEU A 97 5.32 -8.27 -4.43
CA LEU A 97 4.80 -8.05 -3.07
C LEU A 97 5.20 -9.21 -2.15
N ARG A 98 5.12 -10.44 -2.64
CA ARG A 98 5.54 -11.62 -1.88
C ARG A 98 7.02 -11.53 -1.49
N GLN A 99 7.88 -11.13 -2.42
CA GLN A 99 9.31 -10.94 -2.17
C GLN A 99 9.56 -9.83 -1.15
N ALA A 100 8.86 -8.71 -1.27
CA ALA A 100 8.98 -7.59 -0.35
C ALA A 100 8.65 -8.01 1.09
N VAL A 101 7.57 -8.75 1.27
CA VAL A 101 7.14 -9.23 2.59
C VAL A 101 8.09 -10.31 3.12
N ALA A 102 8.45 -11.27 2.28
CA ALA A 102 9.31 -12.40 2.69
C ALA A 102 10.70 -11.94 3.11
N ASN A 103 11.24 -10.92 2.46
CA ASN A 103 12.58 -10.39 2.71
C ASN A 103 12.60 -9.12 3.56
N ASP A 104 11.42 -8.61 3.95
CA ASP A 104 11.27 -7.30 4.60
C ASP A 104 12.07 -6.22 3.88
N ASP A 105 11.89 -6.17 2.56
CA ASP A 105 12.67 -5.30 1.67
C ASP A 105 11.75 -4.57 0.69
N SER A 106 11.58 -3.28 0.91
CA SER A 106 10.76 -2.41 0.05
C SER A 106 11.34 -2.24 -1.36
N GLY A 107 12.58 -2.66 -1.60
CA GLY A 107 13.17 -2.67 -2.94
C GLY A 107 12.42 -3.53 -3.94
N TYR A 108 11.68 -4.54 -3.46
CA TYR A 108 10.80 -5.36 -4.30
C TYR A 108 9.42 -4.71 -4.52
N ALA A 109 9.04 -3.77 -3.68
CA ALA A 109 7.74 -3.10 -3.75
C ALA A 109 7.89 -1.77 -4.50
N ASP A 110 7.90 -1.85 -5.83
CA ASP A 110 8.00 -0.67 -6.69
C ASP A 110 6.72 0.19 -6.66
N GLY A 111 6.70 1.24 -7.48
CA GLY A 111 5.56 2.14 -7.55
C GLY A 111 4.26 1.45 -7.93
N ASP A 112 4.29 0.49 -8.85
CA ASP A 112 3.09 -0.24 -9.26
C ASP A 112 2.55 -1.11 -8.12
N VAL A 113 3.42 -1.76 -7.36
CA VAL A 113 3.03 -2.54 -6.19
C VAL A 113 2.40 -1.65 -5.13
N ALA A 114 3.04 -0.52 -4.80
CA ALA A 114 2.53 0.42 -3.82
C ALA A 114 1.15 0.97 -4.23
N ASP A 115 0.98 1.34 -5.50
CA ASP A 115 -0.30 1.81 -6.04
C ASP A 115 -1.40 0.76 -5.86
N VAL A 116 -1.15 -0.48 -6.26
CA VAL A 116 -2.12 -1.58 -6.12
C VAL A 116 -2.48 -1.83 -4.65
N VAL A 117 -1.50 -1.84 -3.77
CA VAL A 117 -1.74 -2.04 -2.33
C VAL A 117 -2.66 -0.96 -1.77
N VAL A 118 -2.39 0.31 -2.06
CA VAL A 118 -3.22 1.40 -1.52
C VAL A 118 -4.62 1.43 -2.16
N GLN A 119 -4.78 1.03 -3.42
CA GLN A 119 -6.11 0.89 -4.02
C GLN A 119 -6.92 -0.20 -3.32
N VAL A 120 -6.33 -1.37 -3.09
CA VAL A 120 -7.01 -2.47 -2.39
C VAL A 120 -7.31 -2.06 -0.94
N ALA A 121 -6.40 -1.35 -0.27
CA ALA A 121 -6.62 -0.82 1.07
C ALA A 121 -7.80 0.16 1.13
N THR A 122 -7.99 0.94 0.08
CA THR A 122 -9.03 1.97 0.00
C THR A 122 -10.38 1.39 -0.43
N PHE A 123 -10.38 0.60 -1.51
CA PHE A 123 -11.59 0.19 -2.22
C PHE A 123 -11.91 -1.30 -2.07
N GLY A 124 -11.01 -2.08 -1.51
CA GLY A 124 -11.13 -3.54 -1.47
C GLY A 124 -10.82 -4.22 -2.81
N ASN A 125 -10.47 -3.45 -3.83
CA ASN A 125 -10.16 -3.94 -5.17
C ASN A 125 -9.31 -2.91 -5.91
N ILE A 126 -8.81 -3.31 -7.10
CA ILE A 126 -8.09 -2.41 -8.01
C ILE A 126 -9.10 -1.70 -8.89
N VAL A 127 -9.15 -0.38 -8.82
CA VAL A 127 -10.13 0.47 -9.51
C VAL A 127 -9.50 1.27 -10.64
N TYR A 128 -8.28 1.72 -10.45
CA TYR A 128 -7.54 2.54 -11.41
C TYR A 128 -6.40 1.74 -12.03
N GLY A 129 -6.15 1.95 -13.28
CA GLY A 129 -5.11 1.19 -13.89
C GLY A 129 -4.34 1.86 -14.93
#